data_b0a3f122855b47a73189732a92bf5fda
#
_entry.id   b0a3f122855b47a73189732a92bf5fda
#
_cell.length_a   1.000
_cell.length_b   1.000
_cell.length_c   1.000
_cell.angle_alpha   90.00
_cell.angle_beta   90.00
_cell.angle_gamma   90.00
#
_symmetry.space_group_name_H-M   'P 1'
#
loop_
_entity.id
_entity.type
_entity.pdbx_description
1 polymer ?
#
loop_
_entity_poly.entity_id
_entity_poly.type
_entity_poly.pdbx_seq_one_letter_code
_entity_poly.pdbx_strand_id
1 'polypeptide(L)'
;MERIQAEITLGAFQYGKYFPNSPMVQKLAEIEARQRPGYRETPLFKDFAKEWFSEMEPTWRKSTAETYWRYLKSRLIPHFGKMEVSQITKSDILKYRSNVAKQSDGKLKPKTINKFIKCLNMIMNEAADRFNFTPPHLNIKPLKEEKVHIDPFSIQEVNLILASVRPDWRDYLLVRFFTGMRTGEIDGLKWENVDFERREILVRETFSMGRWEYTKNDGSQREIEMSTLVFNCLKDRYKNRNKESDLVFYANNGSPVHTPNFLRRVWTPLLAYLKIKYRKPYQTRHTAATLWLAAGENPNWIAKQMGHSTTTMLFSVYARYVPNLTRKDGSAMERLLASNIDGFHGQGKKEDTEDTTITVSDEVDLNQAEAEESAFWDQFLNPGNPSHFGGTL
;
A
#
# COMPACT_ATOMS: atom_id res chain seq x y z
N MET A 1 -44.90 2.40 -60.39
CA MET A 1 -44.49 1.05 -59.90
C MET A 1 -43.36 0.49 -60.76
N GLU A 2 -43.46 0.42 -62.05
CA GLU A 2 -42.47 -0.16 -62.97
C GLU A 2 -41.05 0.44 -62.80
N ARG A 3 -40.96 1.78 -62.66
CA ARG A 3 -39.69 2.47 -62.48
C ARG A 3 -38.98 2.08 -61.16
N ILE A 4 -39.72 1.93 -60.07
CA ILE A 4 -39.19 1.49 -58.79
C ILE A 4 -38.67 0.03 -58.89
N GLN A 5 -39.44 -0.82 -59.55
CA GLN A 5 -39.08 -2.23 -59.77
C GLN A 5 -37.79 -2.36 -60.61
N ALA A 6 -37.67 -1.52 -61.63
CA ALA A 6 -36.48 -1.47 -62.50
C ALA A 6 -35.24 -1.00 -61.70
N GLU A 7 -35.36 0.05 -60.89
CA GLU A 7 -34.25 0.54 -60.04
C GLU A 7 -33.85 -0.47 -58.94
N ILE A 8 -34.80 -1.23 -58.39
CA ILE A 8 -34.51 -2.33 -57.46
C ILE A 8 -33.72 -3.43 -58.16
N THR A 9 -34.15 -3.84 -59.33
CA THR A 9 -33.49 -4.89 -60.11
C THR A 9 -32.06 -4.50 -60.50
N LEU A 10 -31.84 -3.21 -60.81
CA LEU A 10 -30.54 -2.66 -61.15
C LEU A 10 -29.67 -2.32 -59.93
N GLY A 11 -30.15 -2.51 -58.70
CA GLY A 11 -29.45 -2.15 -57.49
C GLY A 11 -29.28 -0.63 -57.29
N ALA A 12 -30.03 0.20 -58.05
CA ALA A 12 -29.95 1.69 -58.02
C ALA A 12 -31.08 2.35 -57.21
N PHE A 13 -31.91 1.55 -56.55
CA PHE A 13 -33.05 2.04 -55.81
C PHE A 13 -32.61 2.79 -54.54
N GLN A 14 -32.99 4.05 -54.40
CA GLN A 14 -32.78 4.87 -53.21
C GLN A 14 -34.11 5.17 -52.55
N TYR A 15 -34.38 4.53 -51.40
CA TYR A 15 -35.65 4.65 -50.67
C TYR A 15 -36.04 6.09 -50.36
N GLY A 16 -35.08 6.91 -49.87
CA GLY A 16 -35.31 8.32 -49.50
C GLY A 16 -35.73 9.22 -50.64
N LYS A 17 -35.43 8.85 -51.91
CA LYS A 17 -35.84 9.60 -53.07
C LYS A 17 -37.33 9.46 -53.37
N TYR A 18 -37.93 8.34 -53.03
CA TYR A 18 -39.34 8.03 -53.26
C TYR A 18 -40.21 8.26 -52.04
N PHE A 19 -39.63 8.16 -50.81
CA PHE A 19 -40.32 8.27 -49.54
C PHE A 19 -39.57 9.18 -48.57
N PRO A 20 -39.39 10.51 -48.89
CA PRO A 20 -38.49 11.37 -48.12
C PRO A 20 -38.94 11.59 -46.66
N ASN A 21 -40.24 11.49 -46.38
CA ASN A 21 -40.81 11.69 -45.05
C ASN A 21 -41.03 10.38 -44.28
N SER A 22 -40.56 9.25 -44.80
CA SER A 22 -40.72 7.97 -44.12
C SER A 22 -39.74 7.81 -42.97
N PRO A 23 -40.17 7.31 -41.76
CA PRO A 23 -39.28 6.97 -40.67
C PRO A 23 -38.21 5.94 -41.04
N MET A 24 -38.46 5.17 -42.13
CA MET A 24 -37.49 4.19 -42.63
C MET A 24 -36.27 4.81 -43.31
N VAL A 25 -36.36 6.10 -43.74
CA VAL A 25 -35.19 6.77 -44.36
C VAL A 25 -34.02 6.85 -43.40
N GLN A 26 -34.27 7.25 -42.15
CA GLN A 26 -33.24 7.29 -41.14
C GLN A 26 -32.65 5.89 -40.85
N LYS A 27 -33.54 4.90 -40.70
CA LYS A 27 -33.14 3.51 -40.42
C LYS A 27 -32.31 2.91 -41.55
N LEU A 28 -32.65 3.17 -42.80
CA LEU A 28 -31.89 2.73 -43.96
C LEU A 28 -30.55 3.46 -44.07
N ALA A 29 -30.53 4.76 -43.82
CA ALA A 29 -29.27 5.53 -43.78
C ALA A 29 -28.30 5.02 -42.68
N GLU A 30 -28.81 4.62 -41.52
CA GLU A 30 -28.02 3.99 -40.49
C GLU A 30 -27.47 2.63 -40.95
N ILE A 31 -28.30 1.80 -41.62
CA ILE A 31 -27.87 0.49 -42.15
C ILE A 31 -26.77 0.68 -43.21
N GLU A 32 -26.97 1.63 -44.14
CA GLU A 32 -25.95 1.95 -45.15
C GLU A 32 -24.67 2.52 -44.54
N ALA A 33 -24.80 3.35 -43.49
CA ALA A 33 -23.64 3.85 -42.74
C ALA A 33 -22.86 2.72 -42.10
N ARG A 34 -23.55 1.72 -41.54
CA ARG A 34 -22.92 0.50 -40.95
C ARG A 34 -22.18 -0.35 -41.96
N GLN A 35 -22.59 -0.32 -43.25
CA GLN A 35 -21.94 -1.07 -44.34
C GLN A 35 -20.71 -0.37 -44.92
N ARG A 36 -20.47 0.92 -44.59
CA ARG A 36 -19.31 1.67 -45.09
C ARG A 36 -18.01 1.13 -44.54
N PRO A 37 -16.96 0.98 -45.36
CA PRO A 37 -15.64 0.62 -44.87
C PRO A 37 -15.17 1.63 -43.77
N GLY A 38 -14.83 1.13 -42.60
CA GLY A 38 -14.42 1.96 -41.47
C GLY A 38 -15.53 2.50 -40.59
N TYR A 39 -16.81 2.17 -40.83
CA TYR A 39 -17.90 2.47 -39.90
C TYR A 39 -17.65 1.81 -38.54
N ARG A 40 -17.91 2.56 -37.47
CA ARG A 40 -17.81 2.08 -36.11
C ARG A 40 -19.05 2.49 -35.34
N GLU A 41 -19.66 1.54 -34.69
CA GLU A 41 -20.84 1.79 -33.86
C GLU A 41 -20.45 2.53 -32.56
N THR A 42 -19.23 2.26 -32.07
CA THR A 42 -18.67 2.85 -30.86
C THR A 42 -17.21 3.25 -31.06
N PRO A 43 -16.66 4.17 -30.27
CA PRO A 43 -15.26 4.57 -30.38
C PRO A 43 -14.30 3.41 -30.11
N LEU A 44 -13.06 3.54 -30.60
CA LEU A 44 -12.01 2.63 -30.23
C LEU A 44 -11.66 2.77 -28.75
N PHE A 45 -11.34 1.65 -28.12
CA PHE A 45 -10.95 1.63 -26.70
C PHE A 45 -9.83 2.63 -26.36
N LYS A 46 -8.83 2.81 -27.23
CA LYS A 46 -7.72 3.76 -27.00
C LYS A 46 -8.20 5.21 -26.90
N ASP A 47 -9.20 5.57 -27.69
CA ASP A 47 -9.72 6.95 -27.77
C ASP A 47 -10.67 7.20 -26.60
N PHE A 48 -11.63 6.30 -26.40
CA PHE A 48 -12.55 6.36 -25.27
C PHE A 48 -11.85 6.31 -23.91
N ALA A 49 -10.86 5.46 -23.73
CA ALA A 49 -10.12 5.35 -22.46
C ALA A 49 -9.33 6.62 -22.10
N LYS A 50 -8.85 7.38 -23.11
CA LYS A 50 -8.19 8.68 -22.88
C LYS A 50 -9.22 9.76 -22.51
N GLU A 51 -10.34 9.80 -23.19
CA GLU A 51 -11.45 10.70 -22.87
C GLU A 51 -11.95 10.47 -21.45
N TRP A 52 -12.32 9.24 -21.14
CA TRP A 52 -12.70 8.80 -19.79
C TRP A 52 -11.67 9.16 -18.72
N PHE A 53 -10.38 8.95 -19.01
CA PHE A 53 -9.33 9.29 -18.06
C PHE A 53 -9.29 10.80 -17.79
N SER A 54 -9.39 11.63 -18.83
CA SER A 54 -9.38 13.09 -18.72
C SER A 54 -10.55 13.61 -17.88
N GLU A 55 -11.73 13.00 -18.01
CA GLU A 55 -12.93 13.36 -17.24
C GLU A 55 -12.84 12.92 -15.79
N MET A 56 -12.26 11.75 -15.54
CA MET A 56 -12.17 11.16 -14.21
C MET A 56 -10.95 11.66 -13.42
N GLU A 57 -9.89 12.13 -14.07
CA GLU A 57 -8.65 12.58 -13.43
C GLU A 57 -8.88 13.58 -12.30
N PRO A 58 -9.74 14.62 -12.43
CA PRO A 58 -10.00 15.58 -11.37
C PRO A 58 -10.63 14.96 -10.10
N THR A 59 -11.29 13.81 -10.23
CA THR A 59 -11.93 13.12 -9.10
C THR A 59 -10.95 12.28 -8.28
N TRP A 60 -9.73 12.05 -8.80
CA TRP A 60 -8.74 11.22 -8.15
C TRP A 60 -7.60 12.02 -7.55
N ARG A 61 -6.96 11.41 -6.57
CA ARG A 61 -5.65 11.87 -6.14
C ARG A 61 -4.63 11.66 -7.26
N LYS A 62 -3.69 12.57 -7.34
CA LYS A 62 -2.63 12.57 -8.35
C LYS A 62 -1.90 11.22 -8.44
N SER A 63 -1.55 10.62 -7.29
CA SER A 63 -0.92 9.30 -7.23
C SER A 63 -1.82 8.16 -7.77
N THR A 64 -3.13 8.27 -7.61
CA THR A 64 -4.10 7.33 -8.18
C THR A 64 -4.22 7.51 -9.68
N ALA A 65 -4.37 8.76 -10.15
CA ALA A 65 -4.41 9.10 -11.56
C ALA A 65 -3.15 8.62 -12.29
N GLU A 66 -1.95 8.91 -11.77
CA GLU A 66 -0.68 8.42 -12.33
C GLU A 66 -0.63 6.89 -12.41
N THR A 67 -1.21 6.20 -11.42
CA THR A 67 -1.28 4.73 -11.41
C THR A 67 -2.21 4.20 -12.48
N TYR A 68 -3.41 4.78 -12.63
CA TYR A 68 -4.36 4.38 -13.67
C TYR A 68 -3.86 4.72 -15.07
N TRP A 69 -3.26 5.90 -15.26
CA TRP A 69 -2.62 6.26 -16.52
C TRP A 69 -1.54 5.28 -16.93
N ARG A 70 -0.70 4.85 -15.98
CA ARG A 70 0.32 3.83 -16.23
C ARG A 70 -0.29 2.50 -16.63
N TYR A 71 -1.40 2.06 -16.00
CA TYR A 71 -2.10 0.83 -16.40
C TYR A 71 -2.68 0.94 -17.80
N LEU A 72 -3.29 2.07 -18.12
CA LEU A 72 -3.80 2.35 -19.46
C LEU A 72 -2.69 2.28 -20.51
N LYS A 73 -1.65 3.10 -20.35
CA LYS A 73 -0.57 3.25 -21.33
C LYS A 73 0.22 1.97 -21.53
N SER A 74 0.55 1.25 -20.44
CA SER A 74 1.49 0.13 -20.52
C SER A 74 0.82 -1.24 -20.66
N ARG A 75 -0.50 -1.35 -20.43
CA ARG A 75 -1.18 -2.65 -20.37
C ARG A 75 -2.48 -2.72 -21.18
N LEU A 76 -3.41 -1.78 -20.97
CA LEU A 76 -4.75 -1.88 -21.53
C LEU A 76 -4.82 -1.38 -22.98
N ILE A 77 -4.30 -0.19 -23.25
CA ILE A 77 -4.28 0.38 -24.63
C ILE A 77 -3.49 -0.49 -25.62
N PRO A 78 -2.31 -1.05 -25.27
CA PRO A 78 -1.61 -1.94 -26.19
C PRO A 78 -2.39 -3.20 -26.59
N HIS A 79 -3.29 -3.67 -25.71
CA HIS A 79 -4.08 -4.88 -25.97
C HIS A 79 -5.45 -4.58 -26.60
N PHE A 80 -6.22 -3.70 -25.99
CA PHE A 80 -7.60 -3.41 -26.40
C PHE A 80 -7.75 -2.20 -27.32
N GLY A 81 -6.71 -1.40 -27.47
CA GLY A 81 -6.79 -0.06 -28.07
C GLY A 81 -7.34 0.00 -29.51
N LYS A 82 -7.20 -1.07 -30.27
CA LYS A 82 -7.71 -1.16 -31.66
C LYS A 82 -9.12 -1.74 -31.77
N MET A 83 -9.69 -2.19 -30.64
CA MET A 83 -11.04 -2.75 -30.59
C MET A 83 -12.04 -1.64 -30.30
N GLU A 84 -13.23 -1.73 -30.87
CA GLU A 84 -14.37 -0.90 -30.45
C GLU A 84 -14.83 -1.31 -29.06
N VAL A 85 -15.25 -0.34 -28.22
CA VAL A 85 -15.62 -0.64 -26.84
C VAL A 85 -16.81 -1.62 -26.75
N SER A 86 -17.77 -1.54 -27.65
CA SER A 86 -18.92 -2.47 -27.70
C SER A 86 -18.54 -3.89 -28.18
N GLN A 87 -17.43 -4.03 -28.90
CA GLN A 87 -16.97 -5.31 -29.44
C GLN A 87 -16.06 -6.09 -28.49
N ILE A 88 -15.64 -5.48 -27.37
CA ILE A 88 -14.85 -6.18 -26.37
C ILE A 88 -15.73 -7.17 -25.62
N THR A 89 -15.40 -8.46 -25.73
CA THR A 89 -16.17 -9.54 -25.14
C THR A 89 -15.58 -10.03 -23.82
N LYS A 90 -16.38 -10.79 -23.06
CA LYS A 90 -15.92 -11.51 -21.85
C LYS A 90 -14.73 -12.42 -22.18
N SER A 91 -14.74 -13.07 -23.34
CA SER A 91 -13.64 -13.94 -23.80
C SER A 91 -12.34 -13.17 -23.95
N ASP A 92 -12.38 -11.95 -24.49
CA ASP A 92 -11.19 -11.12 -24.70
C ASP A 92 -10.58 -10.70 -23.36
N ILE A 93 -11.42 -10.33 -22.38
CA ILE A 93 -10.96 -10.01 -21.02
C ILE A 93 -10.31 -11.22 -20.35
N LEU A 94 -10.90 -12.40 -20.47
CA LEU A 94 -10.35 -13.63 -19.89
C LEU A 94 -9.04 -14.04 -20.57
N LYS A 95 -8.95 -13.95 -21.90
CA LYS A 95 -7.72 -14.20 -22.67
C LYS A 95 -6.62 -13.21 -22.27
N TYR A 96 -6.94 -11.91 -22.19
CA TYR A 96 -6.00 -10.90 -21.72
C TYR A 96 -5.46 -11.24 -20.32
N ARG A 97 -6.35 -11.52 -19.37
CA ARG A 97 -5.98 -11.88 -17.99
C ARG A 97 -5.06 -13.11 -17.96
N SER A 98 -5.39 -14.15 -18.72
CA SER A 98 -4.58 -15.37 -18.82
C SER A 98 -3.21 -15.09 -19.43
N ASN A 99 -3.16 -14.31 -20.50
CA ASN A 99 -1.91 -13.95 -21.17
C ASN A 99 -0.99 -13.15 -20.26
N VAL A 100 -1.52 -12.14 -19.56
CA VAL A 100 -0.75 -11.34 -18.59
C VAL A 100 -0.20 -12.22 -17.45
N ALA A 101 -1.00 -13.17 -16.96
CA ALA A 101 -0.56 -14.08 -15.91
C ALA A 101 0.56 -15.02 -16.40
N LYS A 102 0.43 -15.59 -17.60
CA LYS A 102 1.42 -16.50 -18.20
C LYS A 102 2.70 -15.77 -18.59
N GLN A 103 2.59 -14.64 -19.32
CA GLN A 103 3.76 -13.86 -19.77
C GLN A 103 4.58 -13.27 -18.62
N SER A 104 3.97 -13.08 -17.48
CA SER A 104 4.69 -12.56 -16.32
C SER A 104 5.60 -13.59 -15.64
N ASP A 105 5.48 -14.86 -15.99
CA ASP A 105 6.26 -15.96 -15.39
C ASP A 105 6.30 -15.87 -13.85
N GLY A 106 5.13 -15.66 -13.26
CA GLY A 106 4.98 -15.48 -11.80
C GLY A 106 5.46 -14.13 -11.22
N LYS A 107 6.08 -13.25 -12.03
CA LYS A 107 6.56 -11.93 -11.57
C LYS A 107 5.42 -10.98 -11.18
N LEU A 108 4.25 -11.09 -11.83
CA LEU A 108 3.06 -10.33 -11.48
C LEU A 108 2.16 -11.15 -10.56
N LYS A 109 1.96 -10.64 -9.35
CA LYS A 109 1.04 -11.28 -8.39
C LYS A 109 -0.42 -11.12 -8.82
N PRO A 110 -1.32 -12.07 -8.49
CA PRO A 110 -2.76 -12.00 -8.76
C PRO A 110 -3.39 -10.65 -8.40
N LYS A 111 -3.02 -10.09 -7.26
CA LYS A 111 -3.46 -8.77 -6.80
C LYS A 111 -3.16 -7.65 -7.80
N THR A 112 -2.02 -7.69 -8.48
CA THR A 112 -1.64 -6.68 -9.48
C THR A 112 -2.46 -6.84 -10.75
N ILE A 113 -2.67 -8.08 -11.21
CA ILE A 113 -3.50 -8.38 -12.38
C ILE A 113 -4.96 -7.97 -12.12
N ASN A 114 -5.49 -8.27 -10.93
CA ASN A 114 -6.84 -7.82 -10.53
C ASN A 114 -6.99 -6.30 -10.56
N LYS A 115 -5.93 -5.52 -10.27
CA LYS A 115 -5.96 -4.06 -10.40
C LYS A 115 -6.07 -3.60 -11.85
N PHE A 116 -5.42 -4.28 -12.79
CA PHE A 116 -5.57 -3.97 -14.22
C PHE A 116 -7.00 -4.25 -14.69
N ILE A 117 -7.55 -5.41 -14.30
CA ILE A 117 -8.93 -5.77 -14.64
C ILE A 117 -9.92 -4.78 -13.99
N LYS A 118 -9.68 -4.35 -12.73
CA LYS A 118 -10.53 -3.33 -12.09
C LYS A 118 -10.53 -2.00 -12.87
N CYS A 119 -9.37 -1.55 -13.35
CA CYS A 119 -9.29 -0.34 -14.18
C CYS A 119 -10.04 -0.52 -15.49
N LEU A 120 -9.89 -1.67 -16.17
CA LEU A 120 -10.66 -2.01 -17.37
C LEU A 120 -12.16 -2.01 -17.09
N ASN A 121 -12.60 -2.63 -16.00
CA ASN A 121 -14.02 -2.69 -15.65
C ASN A 121 -14.64 -1.31 -15.43
N MET A 122 -13.90 -0.36 -14.85
CA MET A 122 -14.38 1.02 -14.68
C MET A 122 -14.65 1.69 -16.03
N ILE A 123 -13.74 1.51 -16.98
CA ILE A 123 -13.88 2.06 -18.34
C ILE A 123 -15.03 1.39 -19.08
N MET A 124 -15.14 0.07 -18.97
CA MET A 124 -16.20 -0.69 -19.65
C MET A 124 -17.58 -0.45 -19.06
N ASN A 125 -17.71 -0.12 -17.76
CA ASN A 125 -18.96 0.33 -17.18
C ASN A 125 -19.40 1.66 -17.77
N GLU A 126 -18.52 2.62 -17.82
CA GLU A 126 -18.81 3.94 -18.38
C GLU A 126 -19.14 3.85 -19.88
N ALA A 127 -18.38 3.05 -20.63
CA ALA A 127 -18.67 2.84 -22.04
C ALA A 127 -20.04 2.15 -22.25
N ALA A 128 -20.37 1.18 -21.41
CA ALA A 128 -21.64 0.47 -21.47
C ALA A 128 -22.83 1.38 -21.18
N ASP A 129 -22.68 2.30 -20.22
CA ASP A 129 -23.68 3.30 -19.89
C ASP A 129 -23.88 4.30 -21.05
N ARG A 130 -22.80 4.86 -21.61
CA ARG A 130 -22.87 5.85 -22.70
C ARG A 130 -23.36 5.29 -24.02
N PHE A 131 -23.00 4.04 -24.32
CA PHE A 131 -23.31 3.42 -25.63
C PHE A 131 -24.33 2.29 -25.56
N ASN A 132 -24.99 2.11 -24.43
CA ASN A 132 -26.16 1.24 -24.25
C ASN A 132 -25.89 -0.24 -24.58
N PHE A 133 -24.79 -0.81 -24.07
CA PHE A 133 -24.49 -2.24 -24.17
C PHE A 133 -24.25 -2.87 -22.80
N THR A 134 -24.33 -4.21 -22.72
CA THR A 134 -24.08 -4.92 -21.47
C THR A 134 -22.57 -4.99 -21.17
N PRO A 135 -22.10 -4.57 -19.97
CA PRO A 135 -20.67 -4.64 -19.63
C PRO A 135 -20.14 -6.08 -19.74
N PRO A 136 -19.04 -6.31 -20.49
CA PRO A 136 -18.54 -7.66 -20.80
C PRO A 136 -17.88 -8.36 -19.59
N HIS A 137 -17.56 -7.64 -18.53
CA HIS A 137 -16.88 -8.18 -17.35
C HIS A 137 -17.83 -8.74 -16.29
N LEU A 138 -19.15 -8.65 -16.48
CA LEU A 138 -20.12 -9.21 -15.55
C LEU A 138 -19.83 -10.70 -15.29
N ASN A 139 -19.89 -11.09 -14.01
CA ASN A 139 -19.60 -12.45 -13.56
C ASN A 139 -18.15 -12.94 -13.81
N ILE A 140 -17.18 -12.05 -14.04
CA ILE A 140 -15.76 -12.42 -14.01
C ILE A 140 -15.26 -12.36 -12.56
N LYS A 141 -15.04 -13.53 -11.97
CA LYS A 141 -14.42 -13.59 -10.62
C LYS A 141 -12.96 -13.14 -10.69
N PRO A 142 -12.48 -12.33 -9.72
CA PRO A 142 -11.07 -11.97 -9.63
C PRO A 142 -10.19 -13.22 -9.41
N LEU A 143 -8.90 -13.11 -9.76
CA LEU A 143 -7.94 -14.14 -9.41
C LEU A 143 -7.81 -14.21 -7.89
N LYS A 144 -7.67 -15.44 -7.36
CA LYS A 144 -7.49 -15.68 -5.92
C LYS A 144 -6.19 -15.00 -5.46
N GLU A 145 -6.32 -14.11 -4.48
CA GLU A 145 -5.18 -13.43 -3.86
C GLU A 145 -4.69 -14.23 -2.67
N GLU A 146 -3.37 -14.35 -2.55
CA GLU A 146 -2.76 -14.90 -1.35
C GLU A 146 -2.95 -13.94 -0.17
N LYS A 147 -3.29 -14.49 0.99
CA LYS A 147 -3.34 -13.70 2.22
C LYS A 147 -1.93 -13.20 2.55
N VAL A 148 -1.79 -11.90 2.66
CA VAL A 148 -0.51 -11.31 3.09
C VAL A 148 -0.34 -11.60 4.58
N HIS A 149 0.65 -12.40 4.90
CA HIS A 149 1.08 -12.60 6.28
C HIS A 149 1.98 -11.45 6.70
N ILE A 150 1.62 -10.77 7.80
CA ILE A 150 2.51 -9.83 8.46
C ILE A 150 3.62 -10.62 9.18
N ASP A 151 4.79 -10.01 9.24
CA ASP A 151 5.99 -10.58 9.89
C ASP A 151 6.61 -9.48 10.77
N PRO A 152 5.99 -9.15 11.94
CA PRO A 152 6.47 -8.12 12.84
C PRO A 152 7.80 -8.51 13.45
N PHE A 153 8.58 -7.51 13.87
CA PHE A 153 9.81 -7.72 14.61
C PHE A 153 9.50 -8.07 16.08
N SER A 154 10.29 -8.93 16.67
CA SER A 154 10.27 -9.15 18.12
C SER A 154 10.85 -7.93 18.84
N ILE A 155 10.60 -7.79 20.16
CA ILE A 155 11.16 -6.69 20.94
C ILE A 155 12.69 -6.79 21.02
N GLN A 156 13.23 -8.00 21.03
CA GLN A 156 14.67 -8.26 20.99
C GLN A 156 15.28 -7.78 19.67
N GLU A 157 14.64 -8.10 18.52
CA GLU A 157 15.08 -7.60 17.21
C GLU A 157 14.99 -6.07 17.12
N VAL A 158 13.94 -5.47 17.71
CA VAL A 158 13.82 -3.99 17.76
C VAL A 158 14.96 -3.37 18.56
N ASN A 159 15.27 -3.91 19.73
CA ASN A 159 16.36 -3.43 20.57
C ASN A 159 17.70 -3.57 19.85
N LEU A 160 17.97 -4.70 19.22
CA LEU A 160 19.19 -4.94 18.45
C LEU A 160 19.33 -3.97 17.27
N ILE A 161 18.24 -3.72 16.53
CA ILE A 161 18.20 -2.76 15.43
C ILE A 161 18.51 -1.33 15.94
N LEU A 162 17.88 -0.92 17.05
CA LEU A 162 18.06 0.43 17.60
C LEU A 162 19.45 0.63 18.23
N ALA A 163 20.06 -0.43 18.76
CA ALA A 163 21.41 -0.39 19.30
C ALA A 163 22.48 -0.33 18.20
N SER A 164 22.24 -0.99 17.06
CA SER A 164 23.25 -1.17 16.01
C SER A 164 23.08 -0.23 14.82
N VAL A 165 21.98 0.47 14.70
CA VAL A 165 21.81 1.44 13.60
C VAL A 165 22.68 2.68 13.82
N ARG A 166 23.21 3.25 12.74
CA ARG A 166 23.94 4.52 12.79
C ARG A 166 23.20 5.58 13.61
N PRO A 167 23.89 6.41 14.40
CA PRO A 167 23.27 7.38 15.30
C PRO A 167 22.30 8.33 14.59
N ASP A 168 22.60 8.75 13.36
CA ASP A 168 21.76 9.66 12.56
C ASP A 168 20.38 9.06 12.19
N TRP A 169 20.24 7.73 12.21
CA TRP A 169 19.00 7.01 11.89
C TRP A 169 18.29 6.40 13.10
N ARG A 170 18.91 6.46 14.27
CA ARG A 170 18.37 5.83 15.47
C ARG A 170 17.02 6.42 15.86
N ASP A 171 16.92 7.73 15.94
CA ASP A 171 15.68 8.43 16.30
C ASP A 171 14.56 8.18 15.29
N TYR A 172 14.90 8.20 14.00
CA TYR A 172 13.96 7.89 12.93
C TYR A 172 13.37 6.48 13.06
N LEU A 173 14.19 5.49 13.35
CA LEU A 173 13.73 4.11 13.55
C LEU A 173 12.96 3.96 14.86
N LEU A 174 13.39 4.60 15.93
CA LEU A 174 12.69 4.59 17.21
C LEU A 174 11.26 5.12 17.05
N VAL A 175 11.10 6.29 16.44
CA VAL A 175 9.77 6.86 16.18
C VAL A 175 8.96 5.93 15.28
N ARG A 176 9.54 5.32 14.25
CA ARG A 176 8.85 4.35 13.38
C ARG A 176 8.32 3.14 14.14
N PHE A 177 9.12 2.58 15.04
CA PHE A 177 8.73 1.37 15.78
C PHE A 177 7.66 1.64 16.84
N PHE A 178 7.67 2.82 17.46
CA PHE A 178 6.83 3.06 18.63
C PHE A 178 5.64 4.03 18.40
N THR A 179 5.48 4.56 17.20
CA THR A 179 4.31 5.39 16.83
C THR A 179 3.38 4.73 15.83
N GLY A 180 3.84 3.69 15.16
CA GLY A 180 3.08 3.04 14.09
C GLY A 180 2.76 3.94 12.89
N MET A 181 3.44 5.07 12.70
CA MET A 181 3.26 5.99 11.57
C MET A 181 3.48 5.28 10.23
N ARG A 182 2.74 5.71 9.21
CA ARG A 182 3.01 5.28 7.82
C ARG A 182 4.30 5.91 7.32
N THR A 183 4.97 5.24 6.37
CA THR A 183 6.25 5.72 5.84
C THR A 183 6.19 7.19 5.40
N GLY A 184 5.20 7.58 4.60
CA GLY A 184 5.10 8.96 4.15
C GLY A 184 4.73 9.97 5.26
N GLU A 185 4.08 9.53 6.33
CA GLU A 185 3.76 10.36 7.49
C GLU A 185 5.02 10.72 8.28
N ILE A 186 5.91 9.75 8.49
CA ILE A 186 7.17 10.01 9.21
C ILE A 186 8.21 10.67 8.31
N ASP A 187 8.28 10.31 7.03
CA ASP A 187 9.20 10.94 6.07
C ASP A 187 8.90 12.43 5.87
N GLY A 188 7.63 12.81 6.07
CA GLY A 188 7.15 14.19 5.97
C GLY A 188 6.81 14.84 7.30
N LEU A 189 7.24 14.29 8.44
CA LEU A 189 6.91 14.88 9.73
C LEU A 189 7.64 16.23 9.93
N LYS A 190 6.84 17.27 10.20
CA LYS A 190 7.34 18.62 10.50
C LYS A 190 7.25 18.91 11.99
N TRP A 191 8.09 19.83 12.45
CA TRP A 191 8.10 20.25 13.85
C TRP A 191 6.81 20.94 14.30
N GLU A 192 6.12 21.65 13.42
CA GLU A 192 4.82 22.27 13.70
C GLU A 192 3.73 21.23 14.07
N ASN A 193 3.95 19.98 13.68
CA ASN A 193 3.05 18.86 13.94
C ASN A 193 3.48 18.01 15.16
N VAL A 194 4.43 18.47 15.96
CA VAL A 194 4.86 17.82 17.22
C VAL A 194 4.47 18.71 18.40
N ASP A 195 3.39 18.32 19.06
CA ASP A 195 2.89 19.01 20.24
C ASP A 195 3.53 18.41 21.50
N PHE A 196 4.50 19.13 22.08
CA PHE A 196 5.18 18.71 23.30
C PHE A 196 4.36 18.95 24.58
N GLU A 197 3.38 19.85 24.57
CA GLU A 197 2.53 20.11 25.71
C GLU A 197 1.51 18.99 25.90
N ARG A 198 0.85 18.60 24.80
CA ARG A 198 -0.11 17.49 24.77
C ARG A 198 0.54 16.13 24.66
N ARG A 199 1.83 16.08 24.35
CA ARG A 199 2.56 14.84 24.00
C ARG A 199 1.93 14.10 22.83
N GLU A 200 1.63 14.82 21.76
CA GLU A 200 0.97 14.28 20.57
C GLU A 200 1.75 14.61 19.30
N ILE A 201 1.69 13.70 18.33
CA ILE A 201 2.12 13.94 16.95
C ILE A 201 0.86 14.08 16.10
N LEU A 202 0.71 15.25 15.47
CA LEU A 202 -0.43 15.57 14.63
C LEU A 202 -0.19 15.06 13.20
N VAL A 203 -0.88 14.01 12.78
CA VAL A 203 -0.78 13.50 11.41
C VAL A 203 -1.73 14.30 10.52
N ARG A 204 -1.21 15.28 9.79
CA ARG A 204 -1.98 16.19 8.92
C ARG A 204 -1.65 15.98 7.43
N GLU A 205 -0.42 15.66 7.12
CA GLU A 205 0.08 15.52 5.76
C GLU A 205 1.01 14.30 5.64
N THR A 206 1.32 13.93 4.42
CA THR A 206 2.21 12.81 4.09
C THR A 206 3.10 13.20 2.91
N PHE A 207 4.37 12.81 2.97
CA PHE A 207 5.29 12.95 1.85
C PHE A 207 5.37 11.63 1.08
N SER A 208 4.94 11.65 -0.17
CA SER A 208 4.91 10.46 -1.01
C SER A 208 5.26 10.79 -2.45
N MET A 209 6.09 9.95 -3.10
CA MET A 209 6.51 10.13 -4.49
C MET A 209 7.10 11.53 -4.79
N GLY A 210 7.84 12.09 -3.83
CA GLY A 210 8.46 13.42 -3.97
C GLY A 210 7.50 14.60 -3.80
N ARG A 211 6.34 14.39 -3.25
CA ARG A 211 5.29 15.41 -3.09
C ARG A 211 4.64 15.35 -1.73
N TRP A 212 4.15 16.50 -1.29
CA TRP A 212 3.28 16.65 -0.15
C TRP A 212 1.83 16.37 -0.56
N GLU A 213 1.16 15.52 0.19
CA GLU A 213 -0.27 15.22 0.02
C GLU A 213 -0.95 15.35 1.38
N TYR A 214 -2.08 16.03 1.45
CA TYR A 214 -2.93 16.00 2.64
C TYR A 214 -3.45 14.58 2.89
N THR A 215 -3.68 14.25 4.16
CA THR A 215 -4.20 12.92 4.51
C THR A 215 -5.59 12.67 3.93
N LYS A 216 -5.85 11.41 3.55
CA LYS A 216 -6.93 11.00 2.62
C LYS A 216 -8.36 11.34 3.04
N ASN A 217 -8.67 11.27 4.31
CA ASN A 217 -10.01 11.43 4.86
C ASN A 217 -9.87 12.04 6.24
N ASP A 218 -10.93 12.59 6.80
CA ASP A 218 -10.98 13.05 8.19
C ASP A 218 -10.51 11.97 9.18
N GLY A 219 -10.79 10.69 8.91
CA GLY A 219 -10.28 9.57 9.69
C GLY A 219 -8.79 9.24 9.51
N SER A 220 -8.08 9.86 8.54
CA SER A 220 -6.62 9.72 8.40
C SER A 220 -5.87 10.82 9.13
N GLN A 221 -6.53 11.96 9.37
CA GLN A 221 -6.05 12.97 10.32
C GLN A 221 -6.27 12.41 11.72
N ARG A 222 -5.23 12.41 12.50
CA ARG A 222 -5.26 11.89 13.87
C ARG A 222 -4.13 12.45 14.68
N GLU A 223 -4.28 12.33 15.96
CA GLU A 223 -3.27 12.57 16.97
C GLU A 223 -2.70 11.22 17.42
N ILE A 224 -1.37 11.10 17.40
CA ILE A 224 -0.64 9.96 17.93
C ILE A 224 -0.05 10.36 19.26
N GLU A 225 -0.47 9.71 20.33
CA GLU A 225 0.04 9.90 21.66
C GLU A 225 1.50 9.41 21.76
N MET A 226 2.38 10.24 22.29
CA MET A 226 3.79 9.91 22.48
C MET A 226 4.01 9.17 23.79
N SER A 227 4.54 7.95 23.72
CA SER A 227 5.14 7.31 24.90
C SER A 227 6.29 8.17 25.43
N THR A 228 6.65 7.99 26.70
CA THR A 228 7.78 8.72 27.31
C THR A 228 9.07 8.56 26.51
N LEU A 229 9.30 7.39 25.93
CA LEU A 229 10.45 7.09 25.08
C LEU A 229 10.46 7.95 23.81
N VAL A 230 9.33 8.01 23.09
CA VAL A 230 9.18 8.82 21.86
C VAL A 230 9.27 10.31 22.20
N PHE A 231 8.61 10.75 23.27
CA PHE A 231 8.63 12.14 23.72
C PHE A 231 10.05 12.61 24.01
N ASN A 232 10.82 11.85 24.80
CA ASN A 232 12.19 12.22 25.15
C ASN A 232 13.08 12.27 23.91
N CYS A 233 12.98 11.27 23.04
CA CYS A 233 13.70 11.22 21.77
C CYS A 233 13.43 12.48 20.91
N LEU A 234 12.16 12.82 20.69
CA LEU A 234 11.81 14.00 19.90
C LEU A 234 12.18 15.32 20.58
N LYS A 235 12.08 15.39 21.92
CA LYS A 235 12.47 16.59 22.69
C LYS A 235 13.96 16.85 22.62
N ASP A 236 14.79 15.81 22.71
CA ASP A 236 16.25 15.94 22.58
C ASP A 236 16.66 16.28 21.16
N ARG A 237 16.02 15.67 20.17
CA ARG A 237 16.21 16.01 18.77
C ARG A 237 15.79 17.45 18.46
N TYR A 238 14.71 17.94 19.07
CA TYR A 238 14.25 19.34 18.93
C TYR A 238 15.25 20.35 19.45
N LYS A 239 15.89 20.07 20.61
CA LYS A 239 16.95 20.93 21.16
C LYS A 239 18.15 21.06 20.21
N ASN A 240 18.50 19.95 19.55
CA ASN A 240 19.67 19.84 18.69
C ASN A 240 19.34 20.01 17.19
N ARG A 241 18.13 20.47 16.86
CA ARG A 241 17.69 20.55 15.46
C ARG A 241 18.39 21.63 14.67
N ASN A 242 18.53 21.43 13.37
CA ASN A 242 18.80 22.53 12.46
C ASN A 242 17.55 23.45 12.39
N LYS A 243 17.73 24.70 12.79
CA LYS A 243 16.64 25.70 12.85
C LYS A 243 16.14 26.13 11.46
N GLU A 244 16.91 25.86 10.42
CA GLU A 244 16.54 26.14 9.03
C GLU A 244 15.63 25.06 8.41
N SER A 245 15.49 23.89 9.07
CA SER A 245 14.67 22.79 8.59
C SER A 245 13.38 22.67 9.42
N ASP A 246 12.26 22.72 8.73
CA ASP A 246 10.94 22.43 9.32
C ASP A 246 10.74 20.94 9.58
N LEU A 247 11.55 20.07 8.96
CA LEU A 247 11.41 18.62 9.04
C LEU A 247 12.02 18.06 10.32
N VAL A 248 11.31 17.09 10.92
CA VAL A 248 11.84 16.31 12.04
C VAL A 248 12.94 15.38 11.56
N PHE A 249 12.73 14.70 10.42
CA PHE A 249 13.69 13.80 9.80
C PHE A 249 13.96 14.20 8.35
N TYR A 250 15.22 14.36 8.01
CA TYR A 250 15.64 14.81 6.67
C TYR A 250 16.93 14.14 6.24
N ALA A 251 17.17 14.10 4.94
CA ALA A 251 18.41 13.65 4.36
C ALA A 251 19.51 14.74 4.49
N ASN A 252 20.78 14.38 4.27
CA ASN A 252 21.92 15.30 4.41
C ASN A 252 21.81 16.59 3.58
N ASN A 253 20.99 16.58 2.52
CA ASN A 253 20.72 17.75 1.69
C ASN A 253 19.48 18.55 2.14
N GLY A 254 18.95 18.29 3.33
CA GLY A 254 17.77 18.97 3.88
C GLY A 254 16.42 18.52 3.31
N SER A 255 16.39 17.63 2.32
CA SER A 255 15.14 17.12 1.75
C SER A 255 14.50 16.05 2.63
N PRO A 256 13.17 15.80 2.48
CA PRO A 256 12.53 14.67 3.15
C PRO A 256 13.24 13.35 2.88
N VAL A 257 13.12 12.40 3.80
CA VAL A 257 13.73 11.07 3.67
C VAL A 257 13.26 10.39 2.39
N HIS A 258 14.20 10.04 1.52
CA HIS A 258 13.91 9.31 0.29
C HIS A 258 13.94 7.80 0.56
N THR A 259 12.77 7.19 0.70
CA THR A 259 12.60 5.78 1.07
C THR A 259 13.49 4.80 0.27
N PRO A 260 13.68 4.90 -1.08
CA PRO A 260 14.59 4.01 -1.81
C PRO A 260 16.05 4.12 -1.36
N ASN A 261 16.52 5.32 -1.03
CA ASN A 261 17.88 5.54 -0.53
C ASN A 261 18.04 4.97 0.89
N PHE A 262 17.08 5.23 1.77
CA PHE A 262 17.03 4.63 3.10
C PHE A 262 17.07 3.11 3.03
N LEU A 263 16.25 2.50 2.17
CA LEU A 263 16.25 1.04 1.96
C LEU A 263 17.62 0.51 1.56
N ARG A 264 18.25 1.13 0.57
CA ARG A 264 19.51 0.65 -0.01
C ARG A 264 20.70 0.90 0.90
N ARG A 265 20.77 2.06 1.57
CA ARG A 265 21.96 2.52 2.28
C ARG A 265 21.94 2.26 3.78
N VAL A 266 20.75 2.03 4.36
CA VAL A 266 20.60 1.86 5.81
C VAL A 266 19.88 0.56 6.14
N TRP A 267 18.62 0.42 5.74
CA TRP A 267 17.76 -0.66 6.22
C TRP A 267 18.21 -2.06 5.79
N THR A 268 18.45 -2.25 4.50
CA THR A 268 18.87 -3.58 3.98
C THR A 268 20.23 -4.01 4.50
N PRO A 269 21.27 -3.14 4.49
CA PRO A 269 22.56 -3.50 5.07
C PRO A 269 22.49 -3.80 6.55
N LEU A 270 21.77 -2.98 7.32
CA LEU A 270 21.62 -3.18 8.76
C LEU A 270 21.00 -4.55 9.09
N LEU A 271 19.89 -4.92 8.44
CA LEU A 271 19.29 -6.23 8.67
C LEU A 271 20.20 -7.38 8.26
N ALA A 272 20.97 -7.22 7.18
CA ALA A 272 21.94 -8.21 6.73
C ALA A 272 23.08 -8.37 7.73
N TYR A 273 23.65 -7.26 8.24
CA TYR A 273 24.69 -7.25 9.27
C TYR A 273 24.23 -7.97 10.55
N LEU A 274 23.01 -7.66 11.01
CA LEU A 274 22.44 -8.28 12.21
C LEU A 274 21.93 -9.72 11.98
N LYS A 275 22.08 -10.26 10.77
CA LYS A 275 21.55 -11.57 10.38
C LYS A 275 20.04 -11.72 10.63
N ILE A 276 19.33 -10.59 10.65
CA ILE A 276 17.87 -10.56 10.77
C ILE A 276 17.27 -10.78 9.38
N LYS A 277 16.26 -11.65 9.31
CA LYS A 277 15.48 -11.86 8.08
C LYS A 277 15.00 -10.54 7.50
N TYR A 278 15.23 -10.31 6.19
CA TYR A 278 14.76 -9.10 5.55
C TYR A 278 13.26 -8.94 5.64
N ARG A 279 12.84 -7.80 6.15
CA ARG A 279 11.45 -7.34 6.21
C ARG A 279 11.39 -5.90 5.70
N LYS A 280 10.32 -5.56 4.97
CA LYS A 280 10.13 -4.17 4.51
C LYS A 280 9.96 -3.24 5.69
N PRO A 281 10.41 -1.96 5.64
CA PRO A 281 10.24 -1.00 6.74
C PRO A 281 8.79 -0.82 7.21
N TYR A 282 7.83 -1.09 6.36
CA TYR A 282 6.42 -1.05 6.74
C TYR A 282 6.07 -2.05 7.86
N GLN A 283 6.89 -3.07 8.07
CA GLN A 283 6.72 -4.01 9.19
C GLN A 283 6.95 -3.33 10.57
N THR A 284 7.67 -2.20 10.65
CA THR A 284 7.77 -1.42 11.91
C THR A 284 6.40 -0.97 12.40
N ARG A 285 5.49 -0.58 11.49
CA ARG A 285 4.12 -0.24 11.84
C ARG A 285 3.31 -1.47 12.30
N HIS A 286 3.52 -2.62 11.67
CA HIS A 286 2.92 -3.88 12.14
C HIS A 286 3.47 -4.28 13.50
N THR A 287 4.77 -4.04 13.75
CA THR A 287 5.40 -4.25 15.05
C THR A 287 4.78 -3.39 16.14
N ALA A 288 4.59 -2.08 15.90
CA ALA A 288 3.91 -1.21 16.85
C ALA A 288 2.54 -1.77 17.27
N ALA A 289 1.72 -2.13 16.29
CA ALA A 289 0.38 -2.65 16.56
C ALA A 289 0.40 -3.97 17.34
N THR A 290 1.35 -4.88 17.03
CA THR A 290 1.48 -6.15 17.75
C THR A 290 2.02 -5.98 19.17
N LEU A 291 2.95 -5.04 19.38
CA LEU A 291 3.46 -4.72 20.71
C LEU A 291 2.39 -4.10 21.60
N TRP A 292 1.60 -3.17 21.09
CA TRP A 292 0.47 -2.59 21.83
C TRP A 292 -0.58 -3.64 22.18
N LEU A 293 -0.93 -4.52 21.24
CA LEU A 293 -1.86 -5.61 21.52
C LEU A 293 -1.31 -6.60 22.55
N ALA A 294 -0.03 -6.92 22.47
CA ALA A 294 0.64 -7.81 23.43
C ALA A 294 0.74 -7.17 24.83
N ALA A 295 0.86 -5.86 24.90
CA ALA A 295 0.83 -5.10 26.15
C ALA A 295 -0.59 -4.99 26.76
N GLY A 296 -1.64 -5.38 26.03
CA GLY A 296 -3.03 -5.31 26.51
C GLY A 296 -3.73 -3.98 26.27
N GLU A 297 -3.18 -3.13 25.41
CA GLU A 297 -3.78 -1.84 25.08
C GLU A 297 -5.16 -1.98 24.44
N ASN A 298 -6.03 -1.00 24.69
CA ASN A 298 -7.39 -1.00 24.16
C ASN A 298 -7.40 -1.02 22.61
N PRO A 299 -8.07 -1.98 21.97
CA PRO A 299 -8.11 -2.08 20.51
C PRO A 299 -8.66 -0.84 19.79
N ASN A 300 -9.60 -0.10 20.41
CA ASN A 300 -10.11 1.15 19.85
C ASN A 300 -9.04 2.24 19.87
N TRP A 301 -8.28 2.34 20.96
CA TRP A 301 -7.14 3.24 21.04
C TRP A 301 -6.08 2.89 20.00
N ILE A 302 -5.70 1.61 19.87
CA ILE A 302 -4.74 1.15 18.84
C ILE A 302 -5.26 1.51 17.44
N ALA A 303 -6.54 1.26 17.15
CA ALA A 303 -7.12 1.60 15.86
C ALA A 303 -7.03 3.12 15.58
N LYS A 304 -7.30 3.97 16.58
CA LYS A 304 -7.14 5.43 16.50
C LYS A 304 -5.67 5.80 16.23
N GLN A 305 -4.71 5.28 17.01
CA GLN A 305 -3.28 5.52 16.82
C GLN A 305 -2.83 5.11 15.40
N MET A 306 -3.30 3.98 14.92
CA MET A 306 -3.00 3.48 13.59
C MET A 306 -3.73 4.26 12.47
N GLY A 307 -4.78 5.03 12.76
CA GLY A 307 -5.63 5.65 11.75
C GLY A 307 -6.36 4.59 10.91
N HIS A 308 -6.93 3.60 11.59
CA HIS A 308 -7.86 2.64 11.02
C HIS A 308 -9.29 3.15 11.26
N SER A 309 -10.12 3.10 10.24
CA SER A 309 -11.52 3.53 10.34
C SER A 309 -12.37 2.63 11.24
N THR A 310 -11.96 1.37 11.43
CA THR A 310 -12.64 0.38 12.26
C THR A 310 -11.64 -0.56 12.93
N THR A 311 -12.04 -1.11 14.10
CA THR A 311 -11.28 -2.17 14.78
C THR A 311 -11.29 -3.49 14.01
N THR A 312 -12.26 -3.72 13.12
CA THR A 312 -12.30 -4.88 12.22
C THR A 312 -11.02 -5.02 11.43
N MET A 313 -10.46 -3.90 10.95
CA MET A 313 -9.21 -3.89 10.21
C MET A 313 -8.01 -4.28 11.11
N LEU A 314 -8.03 -3.87 12.36
CA LEU A 314 -7.04 -4.26 13.35
C LEU A 314 -7.11 -5.78 13.60
N PHE A 315 -8.28 -6.31 13.94
CA PHE A 315 -8.43 -7.73 14.24
C PHE A 315 -8.20 -8.64 13.02
N SER A 316 -8.63 -8.23 11.83
CA SER A 316 -8.39 -9.04 10.61
C SER A 316 -6.91 -9.27 10.30
N VAL A 317 -6.05 -8.34 10.73
CA VAL A 317 -4.60 -8.39 10.49
C VAL A 317 -3.84 -8.97 11.68
N TYR A 318 -4.24 -8.61 12.91
CA TYR A 318 -3.42 -8.79 14.10
C TYR A 318 -4.02 -9.76 15.15
N ALA A 319 -5.24 -10.31 14.96
CA ALA A 319 -5.91 -11.16 15.96
C ALA A 319 -5.03 -12.29 16.51
N ARG A 320 -4.21 -12.90 15.66
CA ARG A 320 -3.28 -13.98 16.04
C ARG A 320 -2.15 -13.55 16.99
N TYR A 321 -1.94 -12.24 17.17
CA TYR A 321 -0.92 -11.70 18.06
C TYR A 321 -1.50 -11.16 19.37
N VAL A 322 -2.81 -11.33 19.59
CA VAL A 322 -3.47 -10.95 20.84
C VAL A 322 -3.42 -12.13 21.79
N PRO A 323 -2.62 -12.08 22.86
CA PRO A 323 -2.46 -13.22 23.77
C PRO A 323 -3.78 -13.72 24.35
N ASN A 324 -4.69 -12.78 24.68
CA ASN A 324 -5.98 -13.12 25.30
C ASN A 324 -7.02 -13.64 24.31
N LEU A 325 -6.92 -13.36 22.99
CA LEU A 325 -7.82 -13.92 21.98
C LEU A 325 -7.42 -15.34 21.55
N THR A 326 -6.17 -15.72 21.77
CA THR A 326 -5.68 -17.08 21.51
C THR A 326 -5.85 -18.02 22.72
N ARG A 327 -6.04 -17.47 23.92
CA ARG A 327 -6.37 -18.23 25.11
C ARG A 327 -7.83 -18.69 25.06
N LYS A 328 -8.03 -19.98 25.04
CA LYS A 328 -9.38 -20.61 25.08
C LYS A 328 -9.71 -21.17 26.45
N ASP A 329 -8.97 -20.77 27.49
CA ASP A 329 -8.96 -21.40 28.81
C ASP A 329 -9.77 -20.63 29.90
N GLY A 330 -10.34 -19.47 29.56
CA GLY A 330 -11.13 -18.68 30.52
C GLY A 330 -10.32 -18.09 31.69
N SER A 331 -9.00 -18.27 31.73
CA SER A 331 -8.17 -17.89 32.88
C SER A 331 -8.20 -16.39 33.23
N ALA A 332 -8.54 -15.52 32.29
CA ALA A 332 -8.72 -14.10 32.57
C ALA A 332 -9.99 -13.83 33.39
N MET A 333 -11.08 -14.55 33.10
CA MET A 333 -12.32 -14.50 33.87
C MET A 333 -12.12 -15.07 35.26
N GLU A 334 -11.44 -16.20 35.35
CA GLU A 334 -11.06 -16.85 36.62
C GLU A 334 -10.29 -15.88 37.54
N ARG A 335 -9.28 -15.17 37.00
CA ARG A 335 -8.53 -14.16 37.78
C ARG A 335 -9.42 -13.00 38.22
N LEU A 336 -10.33 -12.52 37.34
CA LEU A 336 -11.26 -11.47 37.67
C LEU A 336 -12.21 -11.90 38.78
N LEU A 337 -12.73 -13.13 38.73
CA LEU A 337 -13.59 -13.69 39.75
C LEU A 337 -12.85 -13.85 41.07
N ALA A 338 -11.63 -14.39 41.03
CA ALA A 338 -10.80 -14.58 42.22
C ALA A 338 -10.43 -13.26 42.91
N SER A 339 -10.31 -12.16 42.15
CA SER A 339 -9.94 -10.85 42.71
C SER A 339 -11.12 -9.99 43.18
N ASN A 340 -12.35 -10.30 42.75
CA ASN A 340 -13.50 -9.43 42.99
C ASN A 340 -14.72 -10.10 43.63
N ILE A 341 -14.68 -11.41 43.82
CA ILE A 341 -15.79 -12.15 44.44
C ILE A 341 -15.31 -12.86 45.69
N ASP A 342 -15.79 -12.40 46.85
CA ASP A 342 -15.49 -13.01 48.15
C ASP A 342 -15.98 -14.47 48.20
N GLY A 343 -15.08 -15.40 48.56
CA GLY A 343 -15.36 -16.82 48.62
C GLY A 343 -15.15 -17.62 47.34
N PHE A 344 -14.76 -17.01 46.25
CA PHE A 344 -14.35 -17.71 45.03
C PHE A 344 -12.92 -18.25 45.16
N HIS A 345 -12.78 -19.51 45.54
CA HIS A 345 -11.50 -20.22 45.51
C HIS A 345 -11.45 -21.07 44.27
N GLY A 346 -11.03 -20.46 43.15
CA GLY A 346 -10.77 -21.22 41.93
C GLY A 346 -9.72 -22.30 42.19
N GLN A 347 -10.01 -23.56 41.84
CA GLN A 347 -9.00 -24.61 41.81
C GLN A 347 -8.02 -24.34 40.70
N GLY A 348 -7.07 -23.42 40.91
CA GLY A 348 -5.96 -23.20 40.03
C GLY A 348 -5.07 -24.45 40.03
N LYS A 349 -4.97 -25.14 38.92
CA LYS A 349 -3.81 -25.99 38.68
C LYS A 349 -2.58 -25.12 38.90
N LYS A 350 -1.76 -25.50 39.90
CA LYS A 350 -0.39 -25.00 40.03
C LYS A 350 0.36 -25.44 38.77
N GLU A 351 0.50 -24.55 37.79
CA GLU A 351 1.58 -24.64 36.86
C GLU A 351 2.81 -24.14 37.59
N ASP A 352 3.78 -25.02 37.74
CA ASP A 352 5.08 -24.71 38.23
C ASP A 352 5.67 -23.58 37.39
N THR A 353 5.65 -22.37 37.95
CA THR A 353 6.49 -21.31 37.45
C THR A 353 7.91 -21.65 37.79
N GLU A 354 8.62 -22.36 36.92
CA GLU A 354 10.06 -22.26 36.90
C GLU A 354 10.45 -20.81 36.69
N ASP A 355 10.87 -20.23 37.80
CA ASP A 355 11.50 -18.92 37.88
C ASP A 355 12.84 -19.01 37.15
N THR A 356 12.80 -18.81 35.82
CA THR A 356 14.01 -18.68 35.03
C THR A 356 14.54 -17.27 35.24
N THR A 357 15.20 -17.09 36.38
CA THR A 357 16.11 -15.98 36.59
C THR A 357 17.24 -16.13 35.57
N ILE A 358 17.09 -15.45 34.42
CA ILE A 358 18.18 -15.32 33.45
C ILE A 358 19.18 -14.36 34.08
N THR A 359 20.19 -14.94 34.70
CA THR A 359 21.42 -14.24 35.03
C THR A 359 22.07 -13.81 33.71
N VAL A 360 22.06 -12.52 33.46
CA VAL A 360 22.86 -11.91 32.41
C VAL A 360 24.31 -11.95 32.82
N SER A 361 25.02 -12.93 32.32
CA SER A 361 26.47 -13.00 32.33
C SER A 361 26.96 -13.29 30.92
N ASP A 362 27.01 -12.27 30.11
CA ASP A 362 27.94 -12.11 29.00
C ASP A 362 28.08 -10.61 28.77
N GLU A 363 29.08 -10.01 29.37
CA GLU A 363 29.60 -8.71 29.01
C GLU A 363 30.10 -8.82 27.55
N VAL A 364 29.25 -8.37 26.61
CA VAL A 364 29.71 -8.13 25.24
C VAL A 364 30.69 -6.95 25.35
N ASP A 365 31.93 -7.18 24.94
CA ASP A 365 32.97 -6.15 24.91
C ASP A 365 32.53 -5.03 23.92
N LEU A 366 31.96 -3.98 24.47
CA LEU A 366 31.44 -2.82 23.72
C LEU A 366 32.51 -2.18 22.82
N ASN A 367 33.77 -2.25 23.19
CA ASN A 367 34.87 -1.66 22.42
C ASN A 367 35.17 -2.46 21.13
N GLN A 368 35.01 -3.80 21.20
CA GLN A 368 35.20 -4.65 20.02
C GLN A 368 34.01 -4.48 19.04
N ALA A 369 32.81 -4.36 19.56
CA ALA A 369 31.61 -4.09 18.73
C ALA A 369 31.67 -2.72 18.03
N GLU A 370 32.14 -1.69 18.71
CA GLU A 370 32.30 -0.33 18.11
C GLU A 370 33.39 -0.31 17.03
N ALA A 371 34.49 -1.04 17.21
CA ALA A 371 35.57 -1.14 16.22
C ALA A 371 35.12 -1.90 14.96
N GLU A 372 34.41 -2.99 15.13
CA GLU A 372 33.84 -3.78 14.02
C GLU A 372 32.73 -2.99 13.28
N GLU A 373 31.94 -2.21 14.00
CA GLU A 373 30.92 -1.34 13.42
C GLU A 373 31.53 -0.24 12.56
N SER A 374 32.55 0.44 13.05
CA SER A 374 33.28 1.47 12.30
C SER A 374 33.91 0.90 11.01
N ALA A 375 34.54 -0.25 11.09
CA ALA A 375 35.15 -0.92 9.94
C ALA A 375 34.10 -1.34 8.88
N PHE A 376 32.94 -1.84 9.31
CA PHE A 376 31.85 -2.22 8.42
C PHE A 376 31.30 -1.02 7.67
N TRP A 377 31.06 0.11 8.35
CA TRP A 377 30.52 1.29 7.74
C TRP A 377 31.50 1.96 6.79
N ASP A 378 32.81 1.97 7.10
CA ASP A 378 33.86 2.49 6.22
C ASP A 378 33.97 1.66 4.93
N GLN A 379 33.94 0.34 5.02
CA GLN A 379 33.96 -0.53 3.85
C GLN A 379 32.72 -0.37 2.98
N PHE A 380 31.56 -0.12 3.59
CA PHE A 380 30.30 0.02 2.87
C PHE A 380 30.11 1.40 2.25
N LEU A 381 30.63 2.46 2.88
CA LEU A 381 30.50 3.85 2.42
C LEU A 381 31.57 4.23 1.38
N ASN A 382 32.72 3.54 1.36
CA ASN A 382 33.84 3.80 0.46
C ASN A 382 34.27 2.54 -0.32
N PRO A 383 33.45 2.01 -1.24
CA PRO A 383 33.77 0.78 -1.98
C PRO A 383 34.94 0.89 -2.96
N GLY A 384 35.63 2.03 -3.02
CA GLY A 384 36.73 2.32 -3.93
C GLY A 384 38.12 2.43 -3.29
N ASN A 385 38.30 2.12 -2.01
CA ASN A 385 39.61 2.21 -1.39
C ASN A 385 40.29 0.81 -1.30
N PRO A 386 41.31 0.49 -2.10
CA PRO A 386 41.90 -0.85 -2.24
C PRO A 386 42.94 -1.19 -1.18
N SER A 387 42.90 -0.62 -0.01
CA SER A 387 43.87 -0.91 1.04
C SER A 387 43.27 -1.82 2.11
N HIS A 388 43.09 -3.11 1.82
CA HIS A 388 43.14 -4.24 2.77
C HIS A 388 42.74 -5.57 2.11
N PHE A 389 43.48 -5.95 1.08
CA PHE A 389 43.67 -7.38 0.73
C PHE A 389 45.14 -7.69 0.91
N GLY A 390 45.50 -8.06 2.13
CA GLY A 390 46.82 -8.54 2.48
C GLY A 390 46.69 -9.47 3.66
N GLY A 391 46.56 -10.75 3.37
CA GLY A 391 46.51 -11.81 4.41
C GLY A 391 46.33 -13.18 3.75
N THR A 392 47.42 -13.64 3.16
CA THR A 392 47.95 -15.02 2.97
C THR A 392 47.05 -16.21 3.34
N LEU A 393 46.87 -17.05 2.27
CA LEU A 393 46.73 -18.53 2.21
C LEU A 393 45.67 -19.20 3.07
#